data_e71adf8f4bdac152a39411d6800cb50c
#
_entry.id   e71adf8f4bdac152a39411d6800cb50c
#
_cell.length_a   1.000
_cell.length_b   1.000
_cell.length_c   1.000
_cell.angle_alpha   90.00
_cell.angle_beta   90.00
_cell.angle_gamma   90.00
#
_symmetry.space_group_name_H-M   'P 1'
#
loop_
_entity.id
_entity.type
_entity.pdbx_description
1 polymer ?
#
loop_
_entity_poly.entity_id
_entity_poly.type
_entity_poly.pdbx_seq_one_letter_code
_entity_poly.pdbx_strand_id
1 'polypeptide(L)'
;MENTEMQIKSWEYIIQTRKEHIDFINKIIEAYDGLGNVRTLDNQNGLIKILTNSYLLNDMDNAIETLKQKNIEIEILEKREWLGVL
;
A
#
# COMPACT_ATOMS: atom_id res chain seq x y z
N MET A 1 -29.70 -13.20 -1.81
CA MET A 1 -28.84 -13.27 -0.96
C MET A 1 -27.76 -12.49 -1.27
N GLU A 2 -27.30 -11.78 -0.68
CA GLU A 2 -26.27 -11.17 -0.92
C GLU A 2 -25.26 -11.78 -0.39
N ASN A 3 -24.29 -11.73 -0.73
CA ASN A 3 -23.16 -12.36 -0.32
C ASN A 3 -22.29 -11.43 0.32
N THR A 4 -22.63 -11.04 1.51
CA THR A 4 -21.79 -10.09 2.20
C THR A 4 -20.43 -10.67 2.43
N GLU A 5 -20.35 -11.99 2.58
CA GLU A 5 -19.03 -12.59 2.74
C GLU A 5 -18.23 -12.47 1.49
N MET A 6 -18.84 -12.15 0.36
CA MET A 6 -18.13 -11.98 -0.87
C MET A 6 -17.66 -10.55 -1.08
N GLN A 7 -17.99 -9.65 -0.18
CA GLN A 7 -17.58 -8.28 -0.37
C GLN A 7 -16.10 -8.10 -0.13
N ILE A 8 -15.45 -7.46 -1.05
CA ILE A 8 -14.04 -7.15 -0.95
C ILE A 8 -13.94 -5.76 -0.37
N LYS A 9 -13.27 -5.64 0.76
CA LYS A 9 -13.09 -4.35 1.40
C LYS A 9 -11.80 -3.72 0.95
N SER A 10 -11.85 -2.43 0.74
CA SER A 10 -10.65 -1.66 0.39
C SER A 10 -9.87 -1.34 1.65
N TRP A 11 -8.57 -1.36 1.53
CA TRP A 11 -7.67 -1.06 2.64
C TRP A 11 -6.63 -0.07 2.18
N GLU A 12 -6.14 0.71 3.11
CA GLU A 12 -5.08 1.66 2.80
C GLU A 12 -3.97 1.57 3.83
N TYR A 13 -2.77 1.78 3.34
CA TYR A 13 -1.59 1.92 4.19
C TYR A 13 -1.10 3.34 4.02
N ILE A 14 -0.84 4.02 5.12
CA ILE A 14 -0.18 5.32 5.09
C ILE A 14 1.26 5.04 5.50
N ILE A 15 2.18 5.39 4.63
CA ILE A 15 3.57 4.99 4.78
C ILE A 15 4.48 6.20 4.73
N GLN A 16 5.40 6.25 5.68
CA GLN A 16 6.49 7.21 5.65
C GLN A 16 7.71 6.51 5.07
N THR A 17 8.24 7.07 4.01
CA THR A 17 9.47 6.58 3.42
C THR A 17 10.36 7.79 3.14
N ARG A 18 11.38 7.61 2.35
CA ARG A 18 12.21 8.70 1.92
C ARG A 18 11.79 9.10 0.51
N LYS A 19 11.87 10.39 0.24
CA LYS A 19 11.52 10.91 -1.07
C LYS A 19 12.22 10.14 -2.19
N GLU A 20 13.47 9.78 -1.98
CA GLU A 20 14.26 9.09 -2.99
C GLU A 20 13.78 7.69 -3.27
N HIS A 21 13.00 7.09 -2.37
CA HIS A 21 12.54 5.71 -2.51
C HIS A 21 11.16 5.59 -3.12
N ILE A 22 10.44 6.70 -3.25
CA ILE A 22 9.04 6.64 -3.71
C ILE A 22 8.92 5.97 -5.07
N ASP A 23 9.79 6.34 -6.00
CA ASP A 23 9.71 5.81 -7.34
C ASP A 23 9.97 4.31 -7.36
N PHE A 24 10.93 3.87 -6.58
CA PHE A 24 11.24 2.44 -6.52
C PHE A 24 10.08 1.65 -5.91
N ILE A 25 9.48 2.18 -4.83
CA ILE A 25 8.32 1.53 -4.22
C ILE A 25 7.19 1.41 -5.23
N ASN A 26 6.94 2.48 -5.97
CA ASN A 26 5.90 2.49 -6.98
C ASN A 26 6.15 1.40 -8.02
N LYS A 27 7.37 1.28 -8.50
CA LYS A 27 7.71 0.28 -9.50
C LYS A 27 7.55 -1.14 -8.99
N ILE A 28 7.94 -1.37 -7.74
CA ILE A 28 7.83 -2.70 -7.16
C ILE A 28 6.37 -3.08 -6.98
N ILE A 29 5.55 -2.17 -6.43
CA ILE A 29 4.15 -2.47 -6.22
C ILE A 29 3.44 -2.70 -7.55
N GLU A 30 3.77 -1.91 -8.56
CA GLU A 30 3.16 -2.08 -9.88
C GLU A 30 3.60 -3.37 -10.56
N ALA A 31 4.77 -3.87 -10.23
CA ALA A 31 5.25 -5.12 -10.81
C ALA A 31 4.43 -6.32 -10.34
N TYR A 32 3.77 -6.21 -9.18
CA TYR A 32 2.86 -7.25 -8.74
C TYR A 32 1.49 -6.90 -9.31
N ASP A 33 1.12 -7.56 -10.37
CA ASP A 33 -0.07 -7.23 -11.11
C ASP A 33 -1.29 -7.24 -10.19
N GLY A 34 -1.95 -6.10 -10.08
CA GLY A 34 -3.16 -5.99 -9.29
C GLY A 34 -2.98 -5.92 -7.79
N LEU A 35 -1.73 -5.78 -7.31
CA LEU A 35 -1.51 -5.79 -5.87
C LEU A 35 -2.05 -4.54 -5.19
N GLY A 36 -1.91 -3.39 -5.83
CA GLY A 36 -2.40 -2.15 -5.24
C GLY A 36 -1.98 -0.95 -6.04
N ASN A 37 -2.39 0.21 -5.56
CA ASN A 37 -2.07 1.49 -6.19
C ASN A 37 -1.37 2.38 -5.20
N VAL A 38 -0.25 2.95 -5.63
CA VAL A 38 0.53 3.87 -4.81
C VAL A 38 0.15 5.30 -5.18
N ARG A 39 -0.11 6.10 -4.17
CA ARG A 39 -0.38 7.52 -4.36
C ARG A 39 0.55 8.32 -3.49
N THR A 40 1.14 9.36 -4.04
CA THR A 40 2.03 10.22 -3.29
C THR A 40 1.20 11.28 -2.59
N LEU A 41 1.29 11.33 -1.27
CA LEU A 41 0.60 12.34 -0.49
C LEU A 41 1.48 13.58 -0.32
N ASP A 42 2.77 13.39 -0.08
CA ASP A 42 3.70 14.50 0.07
C ASP A 42 5.06 14.02 -0.42
N ASN A 43 5.41 14.44 -1.61
CA ASN A 43 6.65 14.00 -2.23
C ASN A 43 7.88 14.45 -1.45
N GLN A 44 7.87 15.70 -1.02
CA GLN A 44 9.03 16.25 -0.33
C GLN A 44 9.34 15.54 0.96
N ASN A 45 8.30 15.11 1.67
CA ASN A 45 8.48 14.45 2.96
C ASN A 45 8.40 12.94 2.88
N GLY A 46 8.26 12.38 1.69
CA GLY A 46 8.25 10.94 1.53
C GLY A 46 6.99 10.26 2.07
N LEU A 47 5.85 10.93 1.99
CA LEU A 47 4.62 10.37 2.51
C LEU A 47 3.79 9.82 1.36
N ILE A 48 3.45 8.53 1.45
CA ILE A 48 2.68 7.87 0.40
C ILE A 48 1.54 7.10 1.00
N LYS A 49 0.59 6.76 0.14
CA LYS A 49 -0.53 5.91 0.51
C LYS A 49 -0.60 4.77 -0.50
N ILE A 50 -0.85 3.56 0.01
CA ILE A 50 -1.05 2.41 -0.87
C ILE A 50 -2.47 1.92 -0.65
N LEU A 51 -3.22 1.79 -1.75
CA LEU A 51 -4.57 1.25 -1.71
C LEU A 51 -4.54 -0.19 -2.20
N THR A 52 -5.18 -1.05 -1.45
CA THR A 52 -5.28 -2.45 -1.82
C THR A 52 -6.65 -2.96 -1.34
N ASN A 53 -6.81 -4.26 -1.21
CA ASN A 53 -8.07 -4.80 -0.73
C ASN A 53 -7.81 -5.93 0.24
N SER A 54 -8.88 -6.41 0.87
CA SER A 54 -8.76 -7.37 1.97
C SER A 54 -8.15 -8.70 1.52
N TYR A 55 -8.34 -9.10 0.27
CA TYR A 55 -7.75 -10.35 -0.22
C TYR A 55 -6.24 -10.25 -0.39
N LEU A 56 -5.72 -9.05 -0.58
CA LEU A 56 -4.32 -8.86 -0.93
C LEU A 56 -3.45 -8.39 0.23
N LEU A 57 -4.02 -8.32 1.43
CA LEU A 57 -3.27 -7.78 2.57
C LEU A 57 -2.02 -8.57 2.86
N ASN A 58 -2.09 -9.91 2.84
CA ASN A 58 -0.91 -10.71 3.09
C ASN A 58 0.15 -10.48 2.02
N ASP A 59 -0.27 -10.42 0.77
CA ASP A 59 0.67 -10.20 -0.33
C ASP A 59 1.29 -8.81 -0.22
N MET A 60 0.48 -7.82 0.16
CA MET A 60 1.00 -6.47 0.33
C MET A 60 2.00 -6.41 1.48
N ASP A 61 1.69 -7.06 2.60
CA ASP A 61 2.61 -7.09 3.73
C ASP A 61 3.92 -7.76 3.35
N ASN A 62 3.86 -8.82 2.54
CA ASN A 62 5.06 -9.50 2.08
C ASN A 62 5.87 -8.60 1.14
N ALA A 63 5.20 -7.86 0.28
CA ALA A 63 5.90 -6.94 -0.62
C ALA A 63 6.61 -5.84 0.18
N ILE A 64 5.95 -5.32 1.21
CA ILE A 64 6.55 -4.30 2.07
C ILE A 64 7.75 -4.87 2.80
N GLU A 65 7.66 -6.11 3.30
CA GLU A 65 8.80 -6.74 3.96
C GLU A 65 9.96 -6.89 3.01
N THR A 66 9.69 -7.28 1.77
CA THR A 66 10.74 -7.41 0.76
C THR A 66 11.42 -6.07 0.53
N LEU A 67 10.64 -4.99 0.48
CA LEU A 67 11.22 -3.66 0.31
C LEU A 67 12.12 -3.31 1.49
N LYS A 68 11.69 -3.61 2.71
CA LYS A 68 12.51 -3.35 3.88
C LYS A 68 13.82 -4.12 3.82
N GLN A 69 13.78 -5.35 3.34
CA GLN A 69 14.98 -6.16 3.22
C GLN A 69 15.95 -5.60 2.19
N LYS A 70 15.47 -4.77 1.28
CA LYS A 70 16.30 -4.13 0.29
C LYS A 70 16.78 -2.76 0.76
N ASN A 71 16.67 -2.50 2.05
CA ASN A 71 17.11 -1.24 2.64
C ASN A 71 16.26 -0.06 2.23
N ILE A 72 15.02 -0.31 1.85
CA ILE A 72 14.08 0.77 1.60
C ILE A 72 13.45 1.13 2.94
N GLU A 73 13.52 2.39 3.29
CA GLU A 73 13.01 2.83 4.57
C GLU A 73 11.49 2.90 4.50
N ILE A 74 10.80 2.12 5.31
CA ILE A 74 9.34 2.09 5.31
C ILE A 74 8.85 2.04 6.74
N GLU A 75 8.01 3.01 7.10
CA GLU A 75 7.34 3.01 8.37
C GLU A 75 5.85 3.07 8.09
N ILE A 76 5.11 2.06 8.53
CA ILE A 76 3.66 2.05 8.34
C ILE A 76 3.06 2.89 9.45
N LEU A 77 2.53 4.05 9.07
CA LEU A 77 1.89 4.95 10.03
C LEU A 77 0.48 4.51 10.33
N GLU A 78 -0.23 4.03 9.32
CA GLU A 78 -1.58 3.52 9.48
C GLU A 78 -1.84 2.41 8.50
N LYS A 79 -2.61 1.43 8.93
CA LYS A 79 -3.09 0.36 8.07
C LYS A 79 -4.54 0.16 8.47
N ARG A 80 -5.45 0.50 7.60
CA ARG A 80 -6.86 0.54 7.99
C ARG A 80 -7.76 0.29 6.80
N GLU A 81 -8.97 -0.09 7.11
CA GLU A 81 -9.98 -0.24 6.08
C GLU A 81 -10.31 1.14 5.55
N TRP A 82 -10.32 1.26 4.22
CA TRP A 82 -10.62 2.54 3.58
C TRP A 82 -12.11 2.56 3.32
N LEU A 83 -12.80 3.44 4.01
CA LEU A 83 -14.25 3.51 3.89
C LEU A 83 -14.69 4.25 2.65
N GLY A 84 -13.79 5.04 2.08
CA GLY A 84 -14.02 5.56 0.75
C GLY A 84 -15.25 6.40 0.61
N VAL A 85 -15.22 7.57 1.17
CA VAL A 85 -16.30 8.48 0.91
C VAL A 85 -16.00 9.17 -0.39
N LEU A 86 -16.85 8.98 -1.34
CA LEU A 86 -16.65 9.60 -2.64
C LEU A 86 -17.52 10.82 -2.79
#